data_2ffcc1b53fe34d64726640e98eba7000
#
_entry.id   2ffcc1b53fe34d64726640e98eba7000
#
_cell.length_a   1.000
_cell.length_b   1.000
_cell.length_c   1.000
_cell.angle_alpha   90.00
_cell.angle_beta   90.00
_cell.angle_gamma   90.00
#
_symmetry.space_group_name_H-M   'P 1'
#
loop_
_entity.id
_entity.type
_entity.pdbx_description
1 polymer ?
#
loop_
_entity_poly.entity_id
_entity_poly.type
_entity_poly.pdbx_seq_one_letter_code
_entity_poly.pdbx_strand_id
1 'polypeptide(L)'
;MYSRSGIKSYRVSFDFYVSPAIKFLLIANFAVFIFEALLYRFSGPPAYGELLQWFGLVPARVILYLWQPFTYLFLHDLGSIWHILMNMFTLWMFGRELELVWGRNRFLRYYFMTGVGAGLVNVIVKMAPALFGQGIPRTAYIPTIGASGAIFGILVACAILFPGRRVYVFPLPVPLSMRTVVILMTVVTFLGTFGLGADNISHLCHLGGMLVGFVYLRRGSFLYSLRNSVSDWQYHRNQRRFKIYLGKHRKDPPSRPDNWVN
;
A
#
# COMPACT_ATOMS: atom_id res chain seq x y z
N MET A 1 43.42 -1.16 -33.05
CA MET A 1 42.77 0.04 -32.50
C MET A 1 41.34 -0.34 -32.11
N TYR A 2 41.13 -0.78 -30.82
CA TYR A 2 39.81 -1.24 -30.32
C TYR A 2 39.06 -0.02 -29.79
N SER A 3 37.92 0.26 -30.40
CA SER A 3 36.99 1.32 -29.96
C SER A 3 36.34 0.92 -28.63
N ARG A 4 36.50 1.76 -27.60
CA ARG A 4 35.80 1.63 -26.29
C ARG A 4 34.31 1.84 -26.51
N SER A 5 33.53 0.75 -26.29
CA SER A 5 32.08 0.83 -26.16
C SER A 5 31.70 1.68 -24.94
N GLY A 6 31.10 2.84 -25.20
CA GLY A 6 30.61 3.73 -24.14
C GLY A 6 29.54 3.05 -23.28
N ILE A 7 29.82 2.93 -22.01
CA ILE A 7 28.87 2.53 -20.99
C ILE A 7 27.79 3.62 -20.94
N LYS A 8 26.59 3.33 -21.46
CA LYS A 8 25.44 4.22 -21.33
C LYS A 8 24.98 4.23 -19.87
N SER A 9 25.29 5.30 -19.17
CA SER A 9 24.71 5.55 -17.85
C SER A 9 23.21 5.75 -17.98
N TYR A 10 22.42 4.79 -17.48
CA TYR A 10 20.99 4.97 -17.31
C TYR A 10 20.77 5.91 -16.12
N ARG A 11 20.45 7.19 -16.41
CA ARG A 11 19.87 8.06 -15.37
C ARG A 11 18.51 7.48 -14.99
N VAL A 12 18.45 6.87 -13.83
CA VAL A 12 17.18 6.55 -13.17
C VAL A 12 16.60 7.88 -12.69
N SER A 13 15.71 8.47 -13.49
CA SER A 13 14.93 9.62 -13.02
C SER A 13 13.88 9.07 -12.06
N PHE A 14 14.02 9.33 -10.77
CA PHE A 14 12.97 9.18 -9.80
C PHE A 14 11.94 10.27 -10.02
N ASP A 15 10.94 10.01 -10.85
CA ASP A 15 9.77 10.87 -10.96
C ASP A 15 8.96 10.76 -9.67
N PHE A 16 9.08 11.77 -8.79
CA PHE A 16 8.30 11.89 -7.54
C PHE A 16 6.84 12.29 -7.83
N TYR A 17 6.24 11.63 -8.82
CA TYR A 17 4.83 11.86 -9.12
C TYR A 17 3.96 11.21 -8.04
N VAL A 18 3.07 11.99 -7.43
CA VAL A 18 2.05 11.52 -6.49
C VAL A 18 0.71 11.51 -7.21
N SER A 19 0.13 10.32 -7.40
CA SER A 19 -1.16 10.16 -8.06
C SER A 19 -2.33 10.69 -7.20
N PRO A 20 -3.47 11.07 -7.80
CA PRO A 20 -4.54 11.79 -7.10
C PRO A 20 -5.11 11.08 -5.87
N ALA A 21 -5.35 9.75 -5.93
CA ALA A 21 -5.85 9.01 -4.77
C ALA A 21 -4.79 8.90 -3.67
N ILE A 22 -3.54 8.64 -4.05
CA ILE A 22 -2.43 8.62 -3.10
C ILE A 22 -2.27 9.97 -2.43
N LYS A 23 -2.29 11.07 -3.20
CA LYS A 23 -2.23 12.43 -2.65
C LYS A 23 -3.33 12.67 -1.61
N PHE A 24 -4.56 12.29 -1.94
CA PHE A 24 -5.70 12.41 -1.02
C PHE A 24 -5.47 11.62 0.26
N LEU A 25 -5.09 10.35 0.17
CA LEU A 25 -4.86 9.49 1.33
C LEU A 25 -3.69 9.98 2.19
N LEU A 26 -2.59 10.43 1.59
CA LEU A 26 -1.46 11.01 2.33
C LEU A 26 -1.89 12.25 3.10
N ILE A 27 -2.56 13.19 2.44
CA ILE A 27 -3.03 14.43 3.08
C ILE A 27 -4.00 14.11 4.22
N ALA A 28 -4.97 13.20 4.02
CA ALA A 28 -5.94 12.82 5.03
C ALA A 28 -5.26 12.21 6.27
N ASN A 29 -4.32 11.27 6.08
CA ASN A 29 -3.61 10.64 7.19
C ASN A 29 -2.70 11.63 7.94
N PHE A 30 -1.95 12.48 7.22
CA PHE A 30 -1.13 13.50 7.89
C PHE A 30 -1.98 14.56 8.60
N ALA A 31 -3.12 14.98 8.04
CA ALA A 31 -4.03 15.92 8.70
C ALA A 31 -4.60 15.34 10.00
N VAL A 32 -5.04 14.07 9.99
CA VAL A 32 -5.50 13.38 11.20
C VAL A 32 -4.37 13.25 12.21
N PHE A 33 -3.17 12.84 11.79
CA PHE A 33 -2.01 12.72 12.69
C PHE A 33 -1.61 14.04 13.36
N ILE A 34 -1.64 15.14 12.60
CA ILE A 34 -1.39 16.47 13.15
C ILE A 34 -2.48 16.82 14.17
N PHE A 35 -3.74 16.53 13.86
CA PHE A 35 -4.85 16.73 14.79
C PHE A 35 -4.67 15.91 16.08
N GLU A 36 -4.31 14.62 15.98
CA GLU A 36 -3.99 13.76 17.13
C GLU A 36 -2.87 14.35 17.99
N ALA A 37 -1.79 14.82 17.34
CA ALA A 37 -0.65 15.44 18.03
C ALA A 37 -1.02 16.74 18.75
N LEU A 38 -1.82 17.60 18.12
CA LEU A 38 -2.34 18.83 18.73
C LEU A 38 -3.27 18.53 19.90
N LEU A 39 -4.20 17.57 19.75
CA LEU A 39 -5.09 17.14 20.82
C LEU A 39 -4.29 16.64 22.02
N TYR A 40 -3.32 15.76 21.78
CA TYR A 40 -2.42 15.24 22.82
C TYR A 40 -1.65 16.38 23.52
N ARG A 41 -1.14 17.35 22.74
CA ARG A 41 -0.33 18.46 23.25
C ARG A 41 -1.13 19.45 24.11
N PHE A 42 -2.37 19.76 23.71
CA PHE A 42 -3.18 20.80 24.36
C PHE A 42 -4.18 20.25 25.38
N SER A 43 -4.71 19.04 25.17
CA SER A 43 -5.73 18.42 26.03
C SER A 43 -5.21 17.22 26.83
N GLY A 44 -3.97 16.80 26.58
CA GLY A 44 -3.28 15.76 27.31
C GLY A 44 -3.64 14.32 26.92
N PRO A 45 -2.94 13.33 27.53
CA PRO A 45 -3.12 11.92 27.25
C PRO A 45 -4.55 11.38 27.42
N PRO A 46 -5.36 11.83 28.39
CA PRO A 46 -6.73 11.33 28.52
C PRO A 46 -7.60 11.63 27.30
N ALA A 47 -7.55 12.85 26.78
CA ALA A 47 -8.34 13.25 25.60
C ALA A 47 -7.91 12.46 24.33
N TYR A 48 -6.61 12.21 24.17
CA TYR A 48 -6.11 11.35 23.12
C TYR A 48 -6.58 9.90 23.30
N GLY A 49 -6.57 9.36 24.52
CA GLY A 49 -7.11 8.04 24.83
C GLY A 49 -8.59 7.90 24.48
N GLU A 50 -9.41 8.92 24.78
CA GLU A 50 -10.82 8.97 24.39
C GLU A 50 -10.97 9.00 22.87
N LEU A 51 -10.20 9.82 22.15
CA LEU A 51 -10.20 9.82 20.69
C LEU A 51 -9.97 8.43 20.11
N LEU A 52 -8.98 7.69 20.64
CA LEU A 52 -8.70 6.33 20.19
C LEU A 52 -9.85 5.36 20.51
N GLN A 53 -10.56 5.53 21.62
CA GLN A 53 -11.73 4.72 21.97
C GLN A 53 -12.94 5.01 21.07
N TRP A 54 -13.09 6.27 20.57
CA TRP A 54 -14.19 6.66 19.69
C TRP A 54 -13.92 6.32 18.22
N PHE A 55 -12.71 6.52 17.71
CA PHE A 55 -12.38 6.45 16.28
C PHE A 55 -11.44 5.31 15.91
N GLY A 56 -10.67 4.75 16.86
CA GLY A 56 -9.92 3.52 16.69
C GLY A 56 -10.86 2.30 16.67
N LEU A 57 -10.41 1.21 16.08
CA LEU A 57 -11.20 -0.02 16.02
C LEU A 57 -11.10 -0.77 17.34
N VAL A 58 -12.14 -0.72 18.15
CA VAL A 58 -12.28 -1.45 19.42
C VAL A 58 -13.22 -2.64 19.22
N PRO A 59 -12.70 -3.87 19.08
CA PRO A 59 -13.52 -5.04 18.78
C PRO A 59 -14.74 -5.23 19.67
N ALA A 60 -14.58 -5.02 21.00
CA ALA A 60 -15.67 -5.15 21.97
C ALA A 60 -16.77 -4.09 21.84
N ARG A 61 -16.53 -3.02 21.09
CA ARG A 61 -17.45 -1.88 20.94
C ARG A 61 -17.92 -1.63 19.51
N VAL A 62 -17.44 -2.40 18.53
CA VAL A 62 -17.68 -2.15 17.09
C VAL A 62 -19.17 -2.10 16.73
N ILE A 63 -20.02 -2.85 17.42
CA ILE A 63 -21.48 -2.85 17.18
C ILE A 63 -22.10 -1.49 17.58
N LEU A 64 -21.53 -0.81 18.58
CA LEU A 64 -21.98 0.50 19.03
C LEU A 64 -21.42 1.63 18.17
N TYR A 65 -20.24 1.42 17.58
CA TYR A 65 -19.49 2.42 16.82
C TYR A 65 -19.19 1.91 15.40
N LEU A 66 -20.22 1.82 14.57
CA LEU A 66 -20.15 1.25 13.22
C LEU A 66 -19.20 1.99 12.26
N TRP A 67 -18.74 3.19 12.61
CA TRP A 67 -17.73 3.95 11.83
C TRP A 67 -16.29 3.48 12.10
N GLN A 68 -16.02 2.82 13.24
CA GLN A 68 -14.68 2.41 13.63
C GLN A 68 -13.94 1.58 12.59
N PRO A 69 -14.58 0.61 11.87
CA PRO A 69 -13.93 -0.15 10.80
C PRO A 69 -13.42 0.70 9.63
N PHE A 70 -13.85 1.95 9.53
CA PHE A 70 -13.39 2.90 8.54
C PHE A 70 -12.43 3.94 9.12
N THR A 71 -12.75 4.52 10.26
CA THR A 71 -12.01 5.65 10.84
C THR A 71 -10.63 5.24 11.36
N TYR A 72 -10.48 4.02 11.87
CA TYR A 72 -9.21 3.51 12.39
C TYR A 72 -8.07 3.55 11.38
N LEU A 73 -8.40 3.53 10.07
CA LEU A 73 -7.44 3.57 8.96
C LEU A 73 -6.63 4.87 8.90
N PHE A 74 -7.12 5.92 9.54
CA PHE A 74 -6.51 7.25 9.49
C PHE A 74 -5.76 7.62 10.75
N LEU A 75 -5.98 6.89 11.86
CA LEU A 75 -5.31 7.13 13.13
C LEU A 75 -3.93 6.47 13.15
N HIS A 76 -2.97 7.12 13.82
CA HIS A 76 -1.61 6.61 13.93
C HIS A 76 -1.05 6.79 15.34
N ASP A 77 -0.11 5.92 15.73
CA ASP A 77 0.51 5.96 17.04
C ASP A 77 1.45 7.18 17.16
N LEU A 78 1.14 8.06 18.10
CA LEU A 78 1.98 9.22 18.43
C LEU A 78 3.29 8.82 19.14
N GLY A 79 3.35 7.64 19.75
CA GLY A 79 4.55 7.13 20.40
C GLY A 79 5.65 6.74 19.41
N SER A 80 5.30 6.53 18.13
CA SER A 80 6.25 6.19 17.08
C SER A 80 5.95 6.90 15.76
N ILE A 81 6.72 7.93 15.46
CA ILE A 81 6.65 8.64 14.15
C ILE A 81 6.90 7.67 12.98
N TRP A 82 7.66 6.60 13.21
CA TRP A 82 7.91 5.59 12.20
C TRP A 82 6.65 4.86 11.75
N HIS A 83 5.63 4.75 12.61
CA HIS A 83 4.37 4.11 12.27
C HIS A 83 3.69 4.82 11.11
N ILE A 84 3.50 6.14 11.18
CA ILE A 84 2.90 6.89 10.07
C ILE A 84 3.85 6.99 8.88
N LEU A 85 5.14 7.24 9.09
CA LEU A 85 6.10 7.38 7.99
C LEU A 85 6.18 6.11 7.13
N MET A 86 6.29 4.91 7.75
CA MET A 86 6.34 3.65 7.02
C MET A 86 5.04 3.33 6.31
N ASN A 87 3.89 3.61 6.94
CA ASN A 87 2.59 3.47 6.28
C ASN A 87 2.50 4.37 5.04
N MET A 88 2.79 5.65 5.16
CA MET A 88 2.69 6.61 4.06
C MET A 88 3.71 6.36 2.96
N PHE A 89 4.93 6.00 3.32
CA PHE A 89 5.96 5.62 2.35
C PHE A 89 5.56 4.37 1.54
N THR A 90 5.09 3.33 2.22
CA THR A 90 4.65 2.08 1.58
C THR A 90 3.41 2.31 0.70
N LEU A 91 2.46 3.09 1.19
CA LEU A 91 1.28 3.49 0.44
C LEU A 91 1.65 4.26 -0.83
N TRP A 92 2.56 5.24 -0.73
CA TRP A 92 3.03 6.00 -1.89
C TRP A 92 3.77 5.11 -2.89
N MET A 93 4.71 4.29 -2.42
CA MET A 93 5.58 3.49 -3.28
C MET A 93 4.79 2.41 -4.07
N PHE A 94 3.90 1.70 -3.39
CA PHE A 94 3.17 0.57 -3.99
C PHE A 94 1.76 0.96 -4.47
N GLY A 95 1.07 1.82 -3.73
CA GLY A 95 -0.29 2.24 -4.08
C GLY A 95 -0.34 3.04 -5.36
N ARG A 96 0.66 3.92 -5.60
CA ARG A 96 0.78 4.69 -6.83
C ARG A 96 0.74 3.81 -8.09
N GLU A 97 1.44 2.68 -8.08
CA GLU A 97 1.47 1.80 -9.26
C GLU A 97 0.13 1.14 -9.53
N LEU A 98 -0.54 0.72 -8.46
CA LEU A 98 -1.89 0.17 -8.59
C LEU A 98 -2.88 1.23 -9.08
N GLU A 99 -2.79 2.47 -8.58
CA GLU A 99 -3.64 3.56 -9.05
C GLU A 99 -3.41 3.86 -10.54
N LEU A 100 -2.15 3.86 -11.00
CA LEU A 100 -1.84 4.06 -12.43
C LEU A 100 -2.40 2.97 -13.33
N VAL A 101 -2.48 1.73 -12.85
CA VAL A 101 -3.01 0.59 -13.62
C VAL A 101 -4.55 0.53 -13.55
N TRP A 102 -5.11 0.76 -12.37
CA TRP A 102 -6.54 0.55 -12.12
C TRP A 102 -7.40 1.81 -12.27
N GLY A 103 -6.78 2.98 -12.21
CA GLY A 103 -7.45 4.27 -12.06
C GLY A 103 -7.89 4.50 -10.60
N ARG A 104 -8.14 5.79 -10.30
CA ARG A 104 -8.45 6.31 -8.97
C ARG A 104 -9.57 5.55 -8.25
N ASN A 105 -10.73 5.40 -8.92
CA ASN A 105 -11.94 4.86 -8.26
C ASN A 105 -11.80 3.38 -7.90
N ARG A 106 -11.13 2.58 -8.74
CA ARG A 106 -10.91 1.16 -8.47
C ARG A 106 -9.86 0.97 -7.39
N PHE A 107 -8.81 1.78 -7.40
CA PHE A 107 -7.78 1.79 -6.36
C PHE A 107 -8.39 2.14 -4.99
N LEU A 108 -9.16 3.22 -4.86
CA LEU A 108 -9.80 3.61 -3.60
C LEU A 108 -10.78 2.54 -3.09
N ARG A 109 -11.60 1.97 -3.97
CA ARG A 109 -12.47 0.85 -3.58
C ARG A 109 -11.69 -0.32 -3.02
N TYR A 110 -10.60 -0.70 -3.67
CA TYR A 110 -9.74 -1.77 -3.19
C TYR A 110 -9.10 -1.44 -1.85
N TYR A 111 -8.55 -0.25 -1.69
CA TYR A 111 -7.94 0.25 -0.46
C TYR A 111 -8.92 0.17 0.71
N PHE A 112 -10.12 0.74 0.57
CA PHE A 112 -11.10 0.74 1.64
C PHE A 112 -11.70 -0.65 1.89
N MET A 113 -11.95 -1.46 0.86
CA MET A 113 -12.43 -2.82 1.04
C MET A 113 -11.44 -3.69 1.79
N THR A 114 -10.15 -3.60 1.47
CA THR A 114 -9.11 -4.35 2.17
C THR A 114 -8.90 -3.83 3.59
N GLY A 115 -8.92 -2.51 3.79
CA GLY A 115 -8.77 -1.90 5.10
C GLY A 115 -9.94 -2.21 6.04
N VAL A 116 -11.17 -1.95 5.61
CA VAL A 116 -12.37 -2.28 6.40
C VAL A 116 -12.45 -3.78 6.65
N GLY A 117 -12.21 -4.60 5.62
CA GLY A 117 -12.19 -6.05 5.75
C GLY A 117 -11.11 -6.56 6.71
N ALA A 118 -9.92 -5.94 6.71
CA ALA A 118 -8.86 -6.23 7.68
C ALA A 118 -9.31 -5.98 9.12
N GLY A 119 -9.96 -4.85 9.35
CA GLY A 119 -10.57 -4.50 10.64
C GLY A 119 -11.63 -5.51 11.07
N LEU A 120 -12.52 -5.90 10.17
CA LEU A 120 -13.56 -6.90 10.47
C LEU A 120 -12.96 -8.28 10.80
N VAL A 121 -11.92 -8.73 10.08
CA VAL A 121 -11.20 -9.96 10.42
C VAL A 121 -10.60 -9.86 11.82
N ASN A 122 -9.96 -8.74 12.17
CA ASN A 122 -9.42 -8.50 13.50
C ASN A 122 -10.52 -8.56 14.58
N VAL A 123 -11.70 -7.98 14.33
CA VAL A 123 -12.85 -8.04 15.25
C VAL A 123 -13.31 -9.49 15.42
N ILE A 124 -13.55 -10.22 14.33
CA ILE A 124 -14.03 -11.61 14.37
C ILE A 124 -13.08 -12.49 15.19
N VAL A 125 -11.76 -12.40 14.93
CA VAL A 125 -10.78 -13.22 15.62
C VAL A 125 -10.66 -12.84 17.09
N LYS A 126 -10.62 -11.56 17.45
CA LYS A 126 -10.53 -11.11 18.85
C LYS A 126 -11.81 -11.38 19.64
N MET A 127 -12.97 -11.40 19.00
CA MET A 127 -14.25 -11.71 19.65
C MET A 127 -14.58 -13.20 19.64
N ALA A 128 -13.87 -14.03 18.90
CA ALA A 128 -14.13 -15.47 18.83
C ALA A 128 -14.23 -16.16 20.19
N PRO A 129 -13.35 -15.91 21.20
CA PRO A 129 -13.47 -16.53 22.52
C PRO A 129 -14.84 -16.28 23.21
N ALA A 130 -15.40 -15.07 23.00
CA ALA A 130 -16.71 -14.74 23.56
C ALA A 130 -17.85 -15.57 22.94
N LEU A 131 -17.72 -15.90 21.63
CA LEU A 131 -18.71 -16.76 20.95
C LEU A 131 -18.69 -18.20 21.45
N PHE A 132 -17.58 -18.64 22.05
CA PHE A 132 -17.44 -19.97 22.68
C PHE A 132 -17.62 -19.93 24.21
N GLY A 133 -18.23 -18.89 24.78
CA GLY A 133 -18.53 -18.79 26.20
C GLY A 133 -17.35 -18.46 27.12
N GLN A 134 -16.17 -18.11 26.55
CA GLN A 134 -14.95 -17.79 27.32
C GLN A 134 -14.89 -16.32 27.79
N GLY A 135 -15.96 -15.54 27.52
CA GLY A 135 -16.01 -14.10 27.82
C GLY A 135 -15.24 -13.25 26.80
N ILE A 136 -15.34 -11.92 26.95
CA ILE A 136 -14.66 -10.97 26.06
C ILE A 136 -13.21 -10.78 26.53
N PRO A 137 -12.21 -11.12 25.70
CA PRO A 137 -10.80 -10.95 26.07
C PRO A 137 -10.44 -9.48 26.31
N ARG A 138 -9.52 -9.21 27.23
CA ARG A 138 -9.02 -7.83 27.46
C ARG A 138 -8.45 -7.18 26.21
N THR A 139 -7.84 -7.95 25.33
CA THR A 139 -7.29 -7.49 24.04
C THR A 139 -8.35 -6.95 23.09
N ALA A 140 -9.62 -7.33 23.26
CA ALA A 140 -10.74 -6.80 22.47
C ALA A 140 -11.13 -5.35 22.83
N TYR A 141 -10.67 -4.84 23.98
CA TYR A 141 -10.87 -3.44 24.39
C TYR A 141 -9.72 -2.52 23.99
N ILE A 142 -8.63 -3.06 23.44
CA ILE A 142 -7.48 -2.29 22.97
C ILE A 142 -7.78 -1.78 21.55
N PRO A 143 -7.76 -0.45 21.32
CA PRO A 143 -7.96 0.11 19.99
C PRO A 143 -6.89 -0.38 19.01
N THR A 144 -7.31 -0.78 17.82
CA THR A 144 -6.44 -1.00 16.67
C THR A 144 -6.49 0.25 15.80
N ILE A 145 -5.33 0.74 15.33
CA ILE A 145 -5.18 1.96 14.53
C ILE A 145 -4.20 1.73 13.39
N GLY A 146 -4.33 2.49 12.30
CA GLY A 146 -3.38 2.54 11.20
C GLY A 146 -3.91 2.05 9.85
N ALA A 147 -3.35 2.62 8.79
CA ALA A 147 -3.62 2.26 7.40
C ALA A 147 -3.06 0.88 7.00
N SER A 148 -2.27 0.26 7.86
CA SER A 148 -1.46 -0.92 7.52
C SER A 148 -2.27 -2.11 7.01
N GLY A 149 -3.47 -2.37 7.53
CA GLY A 149 -4.35 -3.42 7.01
C GLY A 149 -4.65 -3.26 5.51
N ALA A 150 -5.00 -2.04 5.08
CA ALA A 150 -5.20 -1.73 3.67
C ALA A 150 -3.89 -1.84 2.86
N ILE A 151 -2.78 -1.39 3.43
CA ILE A 151 -1.45 -1.44 2.79
C ILE A 151 -1.00 -2.89 2.56
N PHE A 152 -1.22 -3.80 3.51
CA PHE A 152 -0.94 -5.22 3.30
C PHE A 152 -1.80 -5.83 2.19
N GLY A 153 -3.04 -5.38 2.02
CA GLY A 153 -3.85 -5.68 0.84
C GLY A 153 -3.21 -5.18 -0.47
N ILE A 154 -2.72 -3.94 -0.49
CA ILE A 154 -1.98 -3.37 -1.63
C ILE A 154 -0.74 -4.21 -1.97
N LEU A 155 0.05 -4.63 -0.97
CA LEU A 155 1.23 -5.47 -1.17
C LEU A 155 0.87 -6.80 -1.83
N VAL A 156 -0.22 -7.44 -1.42
CA VAL A 156 -0.74 -8.66 -2.06
C VAL A 156 -1.11 -8.39 -3.51
N ALA A 157 -1.78 -7.28 -3.82
CA ALA A 157 -2.11 -6.92 -5.19
C ALA A 157 -0.84 -6.73 -6.04
N CYS A 158 0.17 -6.06 -5.51
CA CYS A 158 1.45 -5.89 -6.20
C CYS A 158 2.18 -7.22 -6.43
N ALA A 159 2.13 -8.15 -5.46
CA ALA A 159 2.73 -9.48 -5.61
C ALA A 159 2.04 -10.33 -6.69
N ILE A 160 0.73 -10.15 -6.88
CA ILE A 160 -0.05 -10.84 -7.90
C ILE A 160 0.16 -10.21 -9.29
N LEU A 161 0.14 -8.88 -9.38
CA LEU A 161 0.19 -8.17 -10.66
C LEU A 161 1.62 -7.94 -11.17
N PHE A 162 2.57 -7.75 -10.27
CA PHE A 162 3.97 -7.46 -10.57
C PHE A 162 4.94 -8.44 -9.90
N PRO A 163 4.76 -9.77 -10.02
CA PRO A 163 5.48 -10.78 -9.22
C PRO A 163 7.00 -10.73 -9.37
N GLY A 164 7.49 -10.38 -10.55
CA GLY A 164 8.92 -10.30 -10.87
C GLY A 164 9.58 -8.95 -10.58
N ARG A 165 8.81 -7.96 -10.10
CA ARG A 165 9.35 -6.64 -9.75
C ARG A 165 10.38 -6.78 -8.64
N ARG A 166 11.55 -6.16 -8.84
CA ARG A 166 12.61 -6.11 -7.83
C ARG A 166 12.39 -4.94 -6.86
N VAL A 167 12.44 -5.23 -5.57
CA VAL A 167 12.26 -4.26 -4.49
C VAL A 167 13.47 -4.36 -3.55
N TYR A 168 14.06 -3.21 -3.24
CA TYR A 168 15.09 -3.13 -2.21
C TYR A 168 14.43 -3.02 -0.85
N VAL A 169 14.72 -3.96 0.05
CA VAL A 169 14.22 -3.98 1.43
C VAL A 169 15.41 -3.72 2.34
N PHE A 170 15.46 -2.52 2.91
CA PHE A 170 16.52 -2.19 3.87
C PHE A 170 16.43 -3.10 5.11
N PRO A 171 17.56 -3.63 5.64
CA PRO A 171 18.96 -3.39 5.26
C PRO A 171 19.55 -4.39 4.25
N LEU A 172 18.73 -5.15 3.51
CA LEU A 172 19.24 -6.19 2.61
C LEU A 172 19.98 -5.57 1.41
N PRO A 173 21.20 -6.04 1.10
CA PRO A 173 22.00 -5.48 0.01
C PRO A 173 21.54 -5.91 -1.38
N VAL A 174 20.62 -6.86 -1.46
CA VAL A 174 20.13 -7.44 -2.72
C VAL A 174 18.63 -7.16 -2.92
N PRO A 175 18.20 -6.86 -4.15
CA PRO A 175 16.78 -6.67 -4.43
C PRO A 175 16.05 -8.02 -4.45
N LEU A 176 14.95 -8.11 -3.71
CA LEU A 176 14.07 -9.26 -3.69
C LEU A 176 12.93 -9.10 -4.69
N SER A 177 12.34 -10.22 -5.15
CA SER A 177 11.12 -10.15 -5.95
C SER A 177 9.95 -9.70 -5.08
N MET A 178 8.99 -8.96 -5.66
CA MET A 178 7.79 -8.51 -4.95
C MET A 178 7.04 -9.68 -4.28
N ARG A 179 6.96 -10.83 -4.97
CA ARG A 179 6.37 -12.04 -4.40
C ARG A 179 7.11 -12.52 -3.16
N THR A 180 8.45 -12.56 -3.21
CA THR A 180 9.29 -12.97 -2.06
C THR A 180 9.09 -12.03 -0.87
N VAL A 181 9.09 -10.72 -1.12
CA VAL A 181 8.87 -9.72 -0.06
C VAL A 181 7.53 -9.95 0.65
N VAL A 182 6.45 -10.14 -0.12
CA VAL A 182 5.12 -10.35 0.47
C VAL A 182 5.03 -11.67 1.23
N ILE A 183 5.63 -12.75 0.72
CA ILE A 183 5.69 -14.04 1.44
C ILE A 183 6.43 -13.87 2.77
N LEU A 184 7.60 -13.22 2.76
CA LEU A 184 8.37 -12.98 3.99
C LEU A 184 7.58 -12.12 5.00
N MET A 185 6.94 -11.05 4.55
CA MET A 185 6.09 -10.22 5.39
C MET A 185 4.91 -11.01 5.96
N THR A 186 4.30 -11.91 5.17
CA THR A 186 3.20 -12.77 5.65
C THR A 186 3.71 -13.70 6.75
N VAL A 187 4.87 -14.33 6.57
CA VAL A 187 5.46 -15.23 7.58
C VAL A 187 5.78 -14.46 8.86
N VAL A 188 6.45 -13.31 8.76
CA VAL A 188 6.80 -12.47 9.93
C VAL A 188 5.54 -12.03 10.67
N THR A 189 4.52 -11.56 9.96
CA THR A 189 3.25 -11.13 10.55
C THR A 189 2.50 -12.29 11.19
N PHE A 190 2.52 -13.47 10.56
CA PHE A 190 1.90 -14.68 11.12
C PHE A 190 2.58 -15.11 12.42
N LEU A 191 3.92 -15.18 12.43
CA LEU A 191 4.68 -15.51 13.64
C LEU A 191 4.49 -14.47 14.75
N GLY A 192 4.42 -13.18 14.40
CA GLY A 192 4.14 -12.10 15.33
C GLY A 192 2.77 -12.22 16.02
N THR A 193 1.78 -12.83 15.37
CA THR A 193 0.46 -13.11 15.98
C THR A 193 0.56 -14.02 17.19
N PHE A 194 1.58 -14.88 17.28
CA PHE A 194 1.81 -15.80 18.40
C PHE A 194 2.79 -15.24 19.45
N GLY A 195 3.04 -13.94 19.45
CA GLY A 195 3.87 -13.29 20.47
C GLY A 195 5.38 -13.42 20.23
N LEU A 196 5.80 -13.85 19.04
CA LEU A 196 7.22 -13.89 18.64
C LEU A 196 7.79 -12.51 18.28
N GLY A 197 7.01 -11.43 18.45
CA GLY A 197 7.42 -10.03 18.30
C GLY A 197 6.99 -9.24 19.55
N ALA A 198 7.86 -8.36 20.02
CA ALA A 198 7.60 -7.52 21.20
C ALA A 198 6.66 -6.34 20.94
N ASP A 199 5.98 -6.32 19.81
CA ASP A 199 5.33 -5.12 19.28
C ASP A 199 3.83 -5.11 19.57
N ASN A 200 3.29 -3.94 19.95
CA ASN A 200 1.85 -3.65 20.04
C ASN A 200 1.16 -3.61 18.66
N ILE A 201 1.76 -4.21 17.63
CA ILE A 201 1.27 -4.20 16.26
C ILE A 201 0.11 -5.19 16.11
N SER A 202 -0.96 -4.78 15.45
CA SER A 202 -2.08 -5.67 15.16
C SER A 202 -1.77 -6.58 13.97
N HIS A 203 -0.98 -7.62 14.20
CA HIS A 203 -0.63 -8.63 13.18
C HIS A 203 -1.87 -9.27 12.55
N LEU A 204 -2.93 -9.47 13.33
CA LEU A 204 -4.23 -9.99 12.84
C LEU A 204 -4.84 -9.08 11.77
N CYS A 205 -4.74 -7.75 11.95
CA CYS A 205 -5.23 -6.80 10.97
C CYS A 205 -4.44 -6.87 9.66
N HIS A 206 -3.11 -7.05 9.74
CA HIS A 206 -2.26 -7.22 8.57
C HIS A 206 -2.63 -8.50 7.78
N LEU A 207 -2.73 -9.64 8.46
CA LEU A 207 -3.17 -10.91 7.86
C LEU A 207 -4.58 -10.80 7.28
N GLY A 208 -5.48 -10.13 7.99
CA GLY A 208 -6.82 -9.83 7.51
C GLY A 208 -6.82 -9.06 6.20
N GLY A 209 -5.98 -8.02 6.10
CA GLY A 209 -5.82 -7.22 4.88
C GLY A 209 -5.28 -8.03 3.70
N MET A 210 -4.29 -8.88 3.95
CA MET A 210 -3.77 -9.81 2.93
C MET A 210 -4.84 -10.79 2.45
N LEU A 211 -5.57 -11.40 3.38
CA LEU A 211 -6.63 -12.37 3.08
C LEU A 211 -7.75 -11.73 2.25
N VAL A 212 -8.29 -10.60 2.73
CA VAL A 212 -9.36 -9.88 2.03
C VAL A 212 -8.90 -9.41 0.66
N GLY A 213 -7.69 -8.86 0.56
CA GLY A 213 -7.10 -8.44 -0.70
C GLY A 213 -6.94 -9.59 -1.69
N PHE A 214 -6.47 -10.74 -1.24
CA PHE A 214 -6.33 -11.93 -2.06
C PHE A 214 -7.67 -12.47 -2.55
N VAL A 215 -8.67 -12.60 -1.65
CA VAL A 215 -10.02 -13.07 -1.98
C VAL A 215 -10.71 -12.12 -2.96
N TYR A 216 -10.60 -10.81 -2.72
CA TYR A 216 -11.16 -9.79 -3.62
C TYR A 216 -10.62 -9.92 -5.04
N LEU A 217 -9.30 -10.14 -5.19
CA LEU A 217 -8.66 -10.27 -6.49
C LEU A 217 -8.96 -11.62 -7.17
N ARG A 218 -9.22 -12.68 -6.40
CA ARG A 218 -9.53 -14.01 -6.95
C ARG A 218 -10.96 -14.18 -7.45
N ARG A 219 -11.88 -13.30 -7.14
CA ARG A 219 -13.26 -13.38 -7.66
C ARG A 219 -13.27 -13.13 -9.17
N GLY A 220 -13.16 -14.21 -9.93
CA GLY A 220 -13.33 -14.53 -11.36
C GLY A 220 -13.11 -13.44 -12.42
N SER A 221 -14.15 -12.68 -12.73
CA SER A 221 -14.18 -11.61 -13.75
C SER A 221 -13.18 -10.46 -13.48
N PHE A 222 -12.81 -10.22 -12.21
CA PHE A 222 -11.94 -9.14 -11.81
C PHE A 222 -10.46 -9.40 -12.20
N LEU A 223 -9.95 -10.62 -12.00
CA LEU A 223 -8.58 -10.99 -12.39
C LEU A 223 -8.35 -10.93 -13.90
N TYR A 224 -9.35 -11.36 -14.67
CA TYR A 224 -9.29 -11.27 -16.12
C TYR A 224 -9.22 -9.82 -16.60
N SER A 225 -10.08 -8.96 -16.07
CA SER A 225 -10.06 -7.52 -16.36
C SER A 225 -8.76 -6.83 -15.92
N LEU A 226 -8.18 -7.25 -14.77
CA LEU A 226 -6.92 -6.71 -14.28
C LEU A 226 -5.73 -7.12 -15.15
N ARG A 227 -5.67 -8.40 -15.53
CA ARG A 227 -4.58 -8.91 -16.38
C ARG A 227 -4.53 -8.16 -17.71
N ASN A 228 -5.69 -7.91 -18.32
CA ASN A 228 -5.77 -7.11 -19.54
C ASN A 228 -5.32 -5.66 -19.30
N SER A 229 -5.78 -5.03 -18.22
CA SER A 229 -5.36 -3.65 -17.88
C SER A 229 -3.84 -3.50 -17.66
N VAL A 230 -3.19 -4.52 -17.08
CA VAL A 230 -1.73 -4.52 -16.89
C VAL A 230 -1.00 -4.66 -18.23
N SER A 231 -1.48 -5.56 -19.10
CA SER A 231 -0.90 -5.74 -20.44
C SER A 231 -1.03 -4.48 -21.29
N ASP A 232 -2.19 -3.82 -21.26
CA ASP A 232 -2.45 -2.58 -21.98
C ASP A 232 -1.57 -1.43 -21.46
N TRP A 233 -1.42 -1.30 -20.14
CA TRP A 233 -0.52 -0.31 -19.54
C TRP A 233 0.94 -0.54 -19.93
N GLN A 234 1.42 -1.78 -19.87
CA GLN A 234 2.79 -2.13 -20.29
C GLN A 234 3.01 -1.82 -21.77
N TYR A 235 2.03 -2.17 -22.61
CA TYR A 235 2.04 -1.87 -24.05
C TYR A 235 2.15 -0.37 -24.31
N HIS A 236 1.29 0.46 -23.70
CA HIS A 236 1.34 1.91 -23.85
C HIS A 236 2.63 2.53 -23.30
N ARG A 237 3.15 2.01 -22.17
CA ARG A 237 4.43 2.45 -21.62
C ARG A 237 5.59 2.14 -22.56
N ASN A 238 5.60 0.96 -23.16
CA ASN A 238 6.62 0.56 -24.11
C ASN A 238 6.52 1.37 -25.42
N GLN A 239 5.30 1.62 -25.91
CA GLN A 239 5.09 2.52 -27.05
C GLN A 239 5.60 3.94 -26.81
N ARG A 240 5.33 4.52 -25.64
CA ARG A 240 5.84 5.85 -25.28
C ARG A 240 7.37 5.86 -25.25
N ARG A 241 8.00 4.85 -24.66
CA ARG A 241 9.46 4.70 -24.65
C ARG A 241 10.02 4.58 -26.06
N PHE A 242 9.37 3.80 -26.93
CA PHE A 242 9.76 3.62 -28.32
C PHE A 242 9.62 4.92 -29.11
N LYS A 243 8.53 5.67 -28.95
CA LYS A 243 8.34 6.99 -29.58
C LYS A 243 9.40 8.00 -29.13
N ILE A 244 9.74 8.02 -27.84
CA ILE A 244 10.80 8.88 -27.31
C ILE A 244 12.17 8.46 -27.89
N TYR A 245 12.42 7.16 -27.99
CA TYR A 245 13.64 6.63 -28.60
C TYR A 245 13.76 7.05 -30.08
N LEU A 246 12.71 6.85 -30.87
CA LEU A 246 12.66 7.25 -32.26
C LEU A 246 12.82 8.77 -32.42
N GLY A 247 12.18 9.59 -31.59
CA GLY A 247 12.31 11.04 -31.60
C GLY A 247 13.75 11.53 -31.34
N LYS A 248 14.47 10.82 -30.45
CA LYS A 248 15.89 11.12 -30.12
C LYS A 248 16.88 10.64 -31.17
N HIS A 249 16.52 9.65 -31.99
CA HIS A 249 17.40 9.02 -32.96
C HIS A 249 16.97 9.26 -34.42
N ARG A 250 15.92 10.07 -34.60
CA ARG A 250 15.55 10.54 -35.95
C ARG A 250 16.62 11.51 -36.39
N LYS A 251 17.61 10.99 -37.12
CA LYS A 251 18.47 11.84 -37.96
C LYS A 251 17.57 12.45 -39.01
N ASP A 252 17.60 13.76 -39.17
CA ASP A 252 16.91 14.41 -40.27
C ASP A 252 17.32 13.69 -41.57
N PRO A 253 16.35 13.39 -42.46
CA PRO A 253 16.68 12.80 -43.72
C PRO A 253 17.72 13.72 -44.38
N PRO A 254 18.77 13.20 -45.04
CA PRO A 254 19.72 14.01 -45.69
C PRO A 254 18.93 14.93 -46.63
N SER A 255 19.21 16.24 -46.55
CA SER A 255 18.66 17.22 -47.46
C SER A 255 18.89 16.70 -48.87
N ARG A 256 17.82 16.52 -49.66
CA ARG A 256 17.93 16.12 -51.05
C ARG A 256 18.89 17.13 -51.72
N PRO A 257 19.93 16.68 -52.41
CA PRO A 257 20.71 17.60 -53.22
C PRO A 257 19.78 18.13 -54.32
N ASP A 258 19.56 19.46 -54.31
CA ASP A 258 18.73 20.15 -55.29
C ASP A 258 19.47 20.26 -56.68
N ASN A 259 19.99 19.17 -57.19
CA ASN A 259 20.63 19.15 -58.47
C ASN A 259 20.30 17.87 -59.25
N TRP A 260 19.07 17.79 -59.73
CA TRP A 260 18.74 17.02 -60.91
C TRP A 260 17.88 17.90 -61.83
N VAL A 261 18.51 18.94 -62.39
CA VAL A 261 18.01 19.58 -63.62
C VAL A 261 19.20 19.65 -64.51
N ASN A 262 19.28 18.77 -65.49
CA ASN A 262 19.57 18.92 -66.92
C ASN A 262 19.56 17.56 -67.59
#